data_be5d137c84070107265440b3c5e33950
#
_entry.id   be5d137c84070107265440b3c5e33950
#
_cell.length_a   1.000
_cell.length_b   1.000
_cell.length_c   1.000
_cell.angle_alpha   90.00
_cell.angle_beta   90.00
_cell.angle_gamma   90.00
#
_symmetry.space_group_name_H-M   'P 1'
#
loop_
_entity.id
_entity.type
_entity.pdbx_description
1 polymer ?
#
loop_
_entity_poly.entity_id
_entity_poly.type
_entity_poly.pdbx_seq_one_letter_code
_entity_poly.pdbx_strand_id
1 'polypeptide(L)'
;MNYKNNISILSVIIILLCGCQPDKKTTFTAASYNLRNANSADSLQGDGWGNRCPIIAGLVQFHEFDIFGTQEGLRHQLDSLKTNLPKYDYIGVGRNDGKKGGEHAAIFYRIDK
;
A
#
# COMPACT_ATOMS: atom_id res chain seq x y z
N MET A 1 -46.73 31.75 -34.27
CA MET A 1 -45.62 30.81 -34.25
C MET A 1 -45.14 30.66 -32.83
N ASN A 2 -45.42 29.51 -32.20
CA ASN A 2 -45.35 29.36 -30.75
C ASN A 2 -43.92 28.97 -30.28
N TYR A 3 -43.16 29.95 -29.82
CA TYR A 3 -41.80 29.78 -29.23
C TYR A 3 -41.84 29.17 -27.82
N LYS A 4 -43.00 29.01 -27.18
CA LYS A 4 -43.11 28.57 -25.79
C LYS A 4 -42.91 27.07 -25.56
N ASN A 5 -43.04 26.21 -26.57
CA ASN A 5 -42.98 24.76 -26.36
C ASN A 5 -41.60 24.15 -26.57
N ASN A 6 -40.64 24.86 -27.20
CA ASN A 6 -39.33 24.32 -27.48
C ASN A 6 -38.32 24.40 -26.30
N ILE A 7 -38.57 25.34 -25.36
CA ILE A 7 -37.67 25.50 -24.19
C ILE A 7 -37.91 24.38 -23.18
N SER A 8 -39.15 23.87 -23.08
CA SER A 8 -39.49 22.81 -22.13
C SER A 8 -38.85 21.45 -22.47
N ILE A 9 -38.76 21.12 -23.76
CA ILE A 9 -38.16 19.87 -24.23
C ILE A 9 -36.65 19.88 -24.07
N LEU A 10 -36.00 21.00 -24.34
CA LEU A 10 -34.54 21.15 -24.19
C LEU A 10 -34.14 21.09 -22.71
N SER A 11 -34.93 21.65 -21.79
CA SER A 11 -34.69 21.56 -20.35
C SER A 11 -34.83 20.15 -19.79
N VAL A 12 -35.76 19.36 -20.31
CA VAL A 12 -35.96 17.96 -19.90
C VAL A 12 -34.82 17.07 -20.39
N ILE A 13 -34.28 17.31 -21.57
CA ILE A 13 -33.12 16.55 -22.12
C ILE A 13 -31.86 16.82 -21.32
N ILE A 14 -31.63 18.05 -20.86
CA ILE A 14 -30.45 18.40 -20.03
C ILE A 14 -30.51 17.73 -18.66
N ILE A 15 -31.68 17.57 -18.06
CA ILE A 15 -31.86 16.90 -16.76
C ILE A 15 -31.62 15.38 -16.88
N LEU A 16 -31.95 14.77 -18.00
CA LEU A 16 -31.75 13.32 -18.23
C LEU A 16 -30.30 12.94 -18.48
N LEU A 17 -29.42 13.87 -18.82
CA LEU A 17 -27.99 13.62 -19.02
C LEU A 17 -27.14 13.75 -17.74
N CYS A 18 -27.76 14.17 -16.63
CA CYS A 18 -27.03 14.43 -15.37
C CYS A 18 -27.04 13.23 -14.39
N GLY A 19 -27.42 12.03 -14.81
CA GLY A 19 -27.86 10.97 -13.91
C GLY A 19 -27.08 9.65 -13.90
N CYS A 20 -25.82 9.57 -14.33
CA CYS A 20 -24.99 8.38 -14.06
C CYS A 20 -23.55 8.78 -13.87
N GLN A 21 -23.19 9.18 -12.67
CA GLN A 21 -21.81 9.06 -12.23
C GLN A 21 -21.58 7.59 -11.86
N PRO A 22 -20.63 6.90 -12.51
CA PRO A 22 -20.30 5.56 -12.07
C PRO A 22 -19.75 5.64 -10.64
N ASP A 23 -20.32 4.86 -9.73
CA ASP A 23 -19.81 4.72 -8.38
C ASP A 23 -18.30 4.45 -8.46
N LYS A 24 -17.50 5.35 -7.88
CA LYS A 24 -16.04 5.21 -7.84
C LYS A 24 -15.74 3.98 -6.99
N LYS A 25 -15.53 2.84 -7.65
CA LYS A 25 -15.24 1.58 -6.99
C LYS A 25 -13.95 1.76 -6.19
N THR A 26 -14.08 1.87 -4.88
CA THR A 26 -12.93 1.93 -3.98
C THR A 26 -12.37 0.51 -3.88
N THR A 27 -11.21 0.28 -4.44
CA THR A 27 -10.48 -0.99 -4.28
C THR A 27 -9.52 -0.87 -3.11
N PHE A 28 -9.42 -1.92 -2.30
CA PHE A 28 -8.47 -2.05 -1.22
C PHE A 28 -7.54 -3.23 -1.50
N THR A 29 -6.24 -2.98 -1.52
CA THR A 29 -5.24 -3.98 -1.87
C THR A 29 -4.43 -4.36 -0.63
N ALA A 30 -4.52 -5.64 -0.24
CA ALA A 30 -3.78 -6.19 0.89
C ALA A 30 -2.80 -7.27 0.42
N ALA A 31 -1.66 -7.39 1.12
CA ALA A 31 -0.65 -8.40 0.85
C ALA A 31 -0.06 -8.99 2.13
N SER A 32 0.64 -10.11 2.00
CA SER A 32 1.47 -10.70 3.03
C SER A 32 2.82 -11.07 2.41
N TYR A 33 3.92 -10.73 3.10
CA TYR A 33 5.26 -10.91 2.58
C TYR A 33 6.24 -11.29 3.67
N ASN A 34 6.84 -12.49 3.56
CA ASN A 34 7.92 -12.89 4.45
C ASN A 34 9.21 -12.17 4.05
N LEU A 35 9.77 -11.35 4.93
CA LEU A 35 10.99 -10.59 4.66
C LEU A 35 12.24 -11.47 4.70
N ARG A 36 12.17 -12.66 5.27
CA ARG A 36 13.32 -13.49 5.61
C ARG A 36 14.34 -12.71 6.45
N ASN A 37 14.61 -13.12 7.66
CA ASN A 37 15.51 -12.37 8.55
C ASN A 37 16.89 -12.16 7.92
N ALA A 38 17.51 -11.04 8.26
CA ALA A 38 18.87 -10.73 7.82
C ALA A 38 19.86 -11.63 8.55
N ASN A 39 20.62 -12.43 7.80
CA ASN A 39 21.63 -13.33 8.33
C ASN A 39 22.92 -13.26 7.49
N SER A 40 24.02 -13.71 8.07
CA SER A 40 25.34 -13.65 7.43
C SER A 40 25.48 -14.60 6.25
N ALA A 41 24.79 -15.76 6.28
CA ALA A 41 24.87 -16.72 5.19
C ALA A 41 24.30 -16.16 3.89
N ASP A 42 23.15 -15.49 3.96
CA ASP A 42 22.54 -14.81 2.80
C ASP A 42 23.46 -13.70 2.28
N SER A 43 24.10 -12.95 3.17
CA SER A 43 25.02 -11.87 2.78
C SER A 43 26.24 -12.39 2.02
N LEU A 44 26.78 -13.54 2.42
CA LEU A 44 27.90 -14.18 1.73
C LEU A 44 27.53 -14.72 0.33
N GLN A 45 26.26 -15.03 0.12
CA GLN A 45 25.74 -15.50 -1.18
C GLN A 45 25.23 -14.35 -2.08
N GLY A 46 25.34 -13.10 -1.66
CA GLY A 46 24.86 -11.95 -2.41
C GLY A 46 23.39 -11.60 -2.19
N ASP A 47 22.67 -12.37 -1.36
CA ASP A 47 21.25 -12.19 -1.04
C ASP A 47 21.02 -11.45 0.29
N GLY A 48 22.02 -10.70 0.74
CA GLY A 48 21.94 -9.92 1.96
C GLY A 48 20.81 -8.88 1.93
N TRP A 49 20.41 -8.46 3.12
CA TRP A 49 19.29 -7.51 3.27
C TRP A 49 19.47 -6.22 2.45
N GLY A 50 20.68 -5.69 2.37
CA GLY A 50 20.98 -4.47 1.59
C GLY A 50 20.61 -4.60 0.10
N ASN A 51 20.74 -5.79 -0.48
CA ASN A 51 20.37 -6.07 -1.87
C ASN A 51 18.87 -6.35 -2.00
N ARG A 52 18.25 -7.02 -1.02
CA ARG A 52 16.82 -7.38 -1.05
C ARG A 52 15.89 -6.21 -0.75
N CYS A 53 16.26 -5.32 0.17
CA CYS A 53 15.42 -4.22 0.62
C CYS A 53 14.92 -3.32 -0.51
N PRO A 54 15.77 -2.80 -1.42
CA PRO A 54 15.29 -1.96 -2.52
C PRO A 54 14.39 -2.72 -3.51
N ILE A 55 14.61 -4.03 -3.71
CA ILE A 55 13.77 -4.86 -4.57
C ILE A 55 12.37 -5.01 -3.96
N ILE A 56 12.30 -5.30 -2.66
CA ILE A 56 11.03 -5.42 -1.92
C ILE A 56 10.29 -4.08 -1.92
N ALA A 57 10.99 -2.97 -1.68
CA ALA A 57 10.39 -1.64 -1.74
C ALA A 57 9.82 -1.32 -3.12
N GLY A 58 10.55 -1.66 -4.19
CA GLY A 58 10.08 -1.50 -5.57
C GLY A 58 8.82 -2.33 -5.85
N LEU A 59 8.75 -3.57 -5.35
CA LEU A 59 7.57 -4.42 -5.49
C LEU A 59 6.36 -3.80 -4.77
N VAL A 60 6.54 -3.32 -3.54
CA VAL A 60 5.46 -2.67 -2.77
C VAL A 60 4.96 -1.41 -3.49
N GLN A 61 5.87 -0.59 -4.01
CA GLN A 61 5.53 0.62 -4.76
C GLN A 61 4.80 0.30 -6.08
N PHE A 62 5.24 -0.73 -6.79
CA PHE A 62 4.61 -1.15 -8.05
C PHE A 62 3.17 -1.63 -7.86
N HIS A 63 2.90 -2.41 -6.82
CA HIS A 63 1.56 -2.94 -6.54
C HIS A 63 0.68 -1.97 -5.74
N GLU A 64 1.23 -0.89 -5.21
CA GLU A 64 0.50 0.13 -4.45
C GLU A 64 -0.37 -0.44 -3.32
N PHE A 65 0.12 -1.43 -2.59
CA PHE A 65 -0.63 -2.04 -1.49
C PHE A 65 -1.11 -0.97 -0.50
N ASP A 66 -2.38 -1.07 -0.08
CA ASP A 66 -2.91 -0.21 0.98
C ASP A 66 -2.38 -0.64 2.35
N ILE A 67 -2.22 -1.96 2.51
CA ILE A 67 -1.70 -2.60 3.72
C ILE A 67 -0.94 -3.88 3.34
N PHE A 68 0.16 -4.17 4.04
CA PHE A 68 0.79 -5.48 3.93
C PHE A 68 1.40 -5.94 5.25
N GLY A 69 1.17 -7.22 5.58
CA GLY A 69 1.79 -7.89 6.72
C GLY A 69 3.16 -8.42 6.36
N THR A 70 4.12 -8.33 7.29
CA THR A 70 5.45 -8.90 7.15
C THR A 70 5.73 -9.95 8.22
N GLN A 71 6.58 -10.93 7.89
CA GLN A 71 7.07 -11.95 8.82
C GLN A 71 8.60 -11.95 8.82
N GLU A 72 9.19 -12.44 9.89
CA GLU A 72 10.65 -12.62 10.09
C GLU A 72 11.48 -11.32 10.05
N GLY A 73 10.85 -10.16 9.99
CA GLY A 73 11.58 -8.89 9.92
C GLY A 73 12.27 -8.57 11.23
N LEU A 74 13.58 -8.31 11.20
CA LEU A 74 14.30 -7.71 12.32
C LEU A 74 14.08 -6.20 12.33
N ARG A 75 14.19 -5.57 13.49
CA ARG A 75 13.93 -4.13 13.63
C ARG A 75 14.61 -3.26 12.57
N HIS A 76 15.90 -3.48 12.34
CA HIS A 76 16.65 -2.71 11.34
C HIS A 76 16.17 -2.94 9.90
N GLN A 77 15.59 -4.13 9.60
CA GLN A 77 14.99 -4.41 8.30
C GLN A 77 13.71 -3.61 8.11
N LEU A 78 12.85 -3.54 9.14
CA LEU A 78 11.62 -2.75 9.10
C LEU A 78 11.92 -1.26 8.96
N ASP A 79 12.88 -0.75 9.72
CA ASP A 79 13.28 0.66 9.68
C ASP A 79 13.86 1.04 8.31
N SER A 80 14.71 0.19 7.71
CA SER A 80 15.27 0.45 6.37
C SER A 80 14.20 0.32 5.27
N LEU A 81 13.27 -0.64 5.40
CA LEU A 81 12.17 -0.76 4.45
C LEU A 81 11.25 0.48 4.51
N LYS A 82 10.91 0.96 5.72
CA LYS A 82 10.17 2.21 5.90
C LYS A 82 10.89 3.40 5.25
N THR A 83 12.20 3.50 5.39
CA THR A 83 12.99 4.57 4.75
C THR A 83 12.86 4.54 3.22
N ASN A 84 12.77 3.35 2.62
CA ASN A 84 12.57 3.18 1.17
C ASN A 84 11.09 3.32 0.74
N LEU A 85 10.16 3.40 1.70
CA LEU A 85 8.73 3.50 1.48
C LEU A 85 8.14 4.76 2.15
N PRO A 86 8.42 5.97 1.66
CA PRO A 86 8.06 7.22 2.34
C PRO A 86 6.54 7.43 2.51
N LYS A 87 5.71 6.72 1.74
CA LYS A 87 4.24 6.75 1.86
C LYS A 87 3.68 5.74 2.86
N TYR A 88 4.55 5.02 3.59
CA TYR A 88 4.13 3.98 4.52
C TYR A 88 4.68 4.25 5.92
N ASP A 89 3.94 3.79 6.90
CA ASP A 89 4.42 3.57 8.26
C ASP A 89 4.13 2.12 8.66
N TYR A 90 4.65 1.66 9.79
CA TYR A 90 4.39 0.32 10.26
C TYR A 90 4.15 0.26 11.78
N ILE A 91 3.40 -0.77 12.17
CA ILE A 91 3.22 -1.18 13.55
C ILE A 91 3.71 -2.62 13.72
N GLY A 92 4.26 -2.93 14.86
CA GLY A 92 4.72 -4.27 15.21
C GLY A 92 5.75 -4.23 16.32
N VAL A 93 5.86 -5.32 17.05
CA VAL A 93 6.81 -5.47 18.16
C VAL A 93 7.62 -6.74 18.02
N GLY A 94 8.81 -6.74 18.60
CA GLY A 94 9.70 -7.89 18.60
C GLY A 94 9.20 -8.99 19.52
N ARG A 95 9.29 -10.24 19.06
CA ARG A 95 8.78 -11.40 19.78
C ARG A 95 9.51 -11.70 21.09
N ASN A 96 10.75 -11.23 21.25
CA ASN A 96 11.57 -11.57 22.41
C ASN A 96 11.27 -10.71 23.64
N ASP A 97 10.88 -9.45 23.43
CA ASP A 97 10.73 -8.47 24.51
C ASP A 97 9.45 -7.62 24.40
N GLY A 98 8.63 -7.88 23.38
CA GLY A 98 7.45 -7.06 23.08
C GLY A 98 7.78 -5.64 22.67
N LYS A 99 9.02 -5.36 22.28
CA LYS A 99 9.52 -4.03 21.87
C LYS A 99 10.31 -4.10 20.57
N LYS A 100 11.62 -4.31 20.64
CA LYS A 100 12.53 -4.26 19.50
C LYS A 100 13.31 -5.55 19.26
N GLY A 101 13.27 -6.47 20.21
CA GLY A 101 14.10 -7.68 20.21
C GLY A 101 13.49 -8.82 19.40
N GLY A 102 14.31 -9.44 18.57
CA GLY A 102 13.94 -10.59 17.75
C GLY A 102 13.17 -10.23 16.48
N GLU A 103 12.58 -11.26 15.90
CA GLU A 103 11.75 -11.09 14.69
C GLU A 103 10.42 -10.43 15.03
N HIS A 104 9.90 -9.66 14.09
CA HIS A 104 8.62 -8.97 14.18
C HIS A 104 7.65 -9.55 13.17
N ALA A 105 6.40 -9.67 13.57
CA ALA A 105 5.26 -9.69 12.67
C ALA A 105 4.74 -8.26 12.61
N ALA A 106 5.06 -7.53 11.56
CA ALA A 106 4.71 -6.12 11.44
C ALA A 106 3.68 -5.90 10.32
N ILE A 107 2.92 -4.83 10.45
CA ILE A 107 1.95 -4.39 9.45
C ILE A 107 2.36 -3.03 8.95
N PHE A 108 2.65 -2.92 7.67
CA PHE A 108 2.85 -1.67 6.95
C PHE A 108 1.51 -1.18 6.39
N TYR A 109 1.28 0.11 6.46
CA TYR A 109 0.07 0.75 5.96
C TYR A 109 0.37 2.10 5.31
N ARG A 110 -0.43 2.47 4.33
CA ARG A 110 -0.29 3.77 3.67
C ARG A 110 -0.76 4.89 4.59
N ILE A 111 0.03 5.98 4.61
CA ILE A 111 -0.25 7.18 5.40
C ILE A 111 -0.82 8.33 4.57
N ASP A 112 -0.92 8.14 3.26
CA ASP A 112 -1.41 9.13 2.29
C ASP A 112 -2.83 8.83 1.77
N LYS A 113 -3.53 7.88 2.41
CA LYS A 113 -4.92 7.49 2.09
C LYS A 113 -5.83 7.59 3.31
#